data_cf968eeffdad9338a8f948e819d4a6a4
#
_entry.id   cf968eeffdad9338a8f948e819d4a6a4
#
_cell.length_a   1.000
_cell.length_b   1.000
_cell.length_c   1.000
_cell.angle_alpha   90.00
_cell.angle_beta   90.00
_cell.angle_gamma   90.00
#
_symmetry.space_group_name_H-M   'P 1'
#
loop_
_entity.id
_entity.type
_entity.pdbx_description
1 polymer ?
#
loop_
_entity_poly.entity_id
_entity_poly.type
_entity_poly.pdbx_seq_one_letter_code
_entity_poly.pdbx_strand_id
1 'polypeptide(L)'
;MSYKLLKGGHLPDRKCREILELFCDDLTATQIAGISGVSRVTVNNYFRLIRSAIASFCEAGLLAGQRSHTLDAANSAVDVTSNPVDNPAYYGFYIYKGKVSTAWLKNICQASILQLQGKDDAAINGGSVPIFEGYHAIADFNDWRLYWLDGNTGIPAFSNALPEITGFWKHTKSRLQKFRGMNKSTLDLHIKECEFRYNFRNDDILTVLTGIISTPRYFKNEAYENYATAYKSARQS
;
A
#
# COMPACT_ATOMS: atom_id res chain seq x y z
N MET A 1 8.05 13.96 24.62
CA MET A 1 7.31 13.65 23.40
C MET A 1 6.02 12.96 23.80
N SER A 2 4.85 13.38 23.32
CA SER A 2 3.58 12.71 23.64
C SER A 2 3.25 11.66 22.57
N TYR A 3 2.96 10.44 23.00
CA TYR A 3 2.56 9.32 22.14
C TYR A 3 1.03 9.22 21.98
N LYS A 4 0.29 10.25 22.40
CA LYS A 4 -1.18 10.28 22.29
C LYS A 4 -1.60 10.54 20.85
N LEU A 5 -1.87 9.46 20.12
CA LEU A 5 -2.30 9.51 18.72
C LEU A 5 -3.81 9.81 18.59
N LEU A 6 -4.59 9.56 19.63
CA LEU A 6 -6.04 9.83 19.66
C LEU A 6 -6.31 11.12 20.44
N LYS A 7 -6.85 12.15 19.79
CA LYS A 7 -7.40 13.35 20.46
C LYS A 7 -8.50 12.92 21.45
N GLY A 8 -8.39 13.35 22.70
CA GLY A 8 -9.38 12.98 23.73
C GLY A 8 -9.28 11.53 24.25
N GLY A 9 -8.29 10.76 23.79
CA GLY A 9 -8.06 9.42 24.31
C GLY A 9 -7.63 9.44 25.78
N HIS A 10 -8.28 8.60 26.61
CA HIS A 10 -7.97 8.48 28.04
C HIS A 10 -6.77 7.57 28.32
N LEU A 11 -6.12 7.02 27.26
CA LEU A 11 -5.00 6.12 27.42
C LEU A 11 -3.75 6.89 27.90
N PRO A 12 -3.08 6.43 28.98
CA PRO A 12 -1.83 7.05 29.43
C PRO A 12 -0.75 6.97 28.35
N ASP A 13 0.15 7.98 28.29
CA ASP A 13 1.27 8.03 27.32
C ASP A 13 2.12 6.74 27.33
N ARG A 14 2.36 6.18 28.51
CA ARG A 14 3.07 4.92 28.67
C ARG A 14 2.41 3.78 27.89
N LYS A 15 1.08 3.67 27.94
CA LYS A 15 0.33 2.63 27.20
C LYS A 15 0.31 2.88 25.70
N CYS A 16 0.27 4.15 25.29
CA CYS A 16 0.40 4.52 23.88
C CYS A 16 1.76 4.10 23.31
N ARG A 17 2.82 4.36 24.07
CA ARG A 17 4.18 3.96 23.73
C ARG A 17 4.33 2.42 23.67
N GLU A 18 3.82 1.71 24.67
CA GLU A 18 3.81 0.24 24.70
C GLU A 18 3.13 -0.37 23.46
N ILE A 19 1.97 0.18 23.06
CA ILE A 19 1.30 -0.26 21.81
C ILE A 19 2.18 -0.01 20.59
N LEU A 20 2.87 1.13 20.52
CA LEU A 20 3.74 1.47 19.39
C LEU A 20 4.95 0.54 19.30
N GLU A 21 5.60 0.25 20.44
CA GLU A 21 6.72 -0.69 20.54
C GLU A 21 6.29 -2.09 20.07
N LEU A 22 5.18 -2.61 20.61
CA LEU A 22 4.62 -3.90 20.22
C LEU A 22 4.12 -3.96 18.77
N PHE A 23 3.67 -2.82 18.22
CA PHE A 23 3.39 -2.72 16.79
C PHE A 23 4.67 -2.85 15.97
N CYS A 24 5.78 -2.24 16.39
CA CYS A 24 7.07 -2.37 15.71
C CYS A 24 7.56 -3.83 15.68
N ASP A 25 7.29 -4.60 16.76
CA ASP A 25 7.57 -6.03 16.86
C ASP A 25 6.65 -6.92 16.00
N ASP A 26 5.81 -6.31 15.17
CA ASP A 26 4.88 -6.99 14.24
C ASP A 26 3.85 -7.90 14.92
N LEU A 27 3.46 -7.57 16.15
CA LEU A 27 2.42 -8.28 16.88
C LEU A 27 1.02 -7.93 16.39
N THR A 28 0.11 -8.90 16.46
CA THR A 28 -1.30 -8.68 16.11
C THR A 28 -2.03 -7.89 17.21
N ALA A 29 -3.11 -7.22 16.86
CA ALA A 29 -3.92 -6.46 17.82
C ALA A 29 -4.44 -7.33 18.98
N THR A 30 -4.69 -8.62 18.74
CA THR A 30 -5.11 -9.58 19.79
C THR A 30 -3.97 -9.87 20.78
N GLN A 31 -2.75 -10.06 20.27
CA GLN A 31 -1.57 -10.28 21.12
C GLN A 31 -1.26 -9.03 21.94
N ILE A 32 -1.28 -7.83 21.31
CA ILE A 32 -1.05 -6.57 22.02
C ILE A 32 -2.11 -6.31 23.08
N ALA A 33 -3.38 -6.60 22.79
CA ALA A 33 -4.43 -6.48 23.80
C ALA A 33 -4.18 -7.36 25.02
N GLY A 34 -3.72 -8.61 24.80
CA GLY A 34 -3.36 -9.53 25.88
C GLY A 34 -2.17 -9.06 26.71
N ILE A 35 -1.13 -8.51 26.06
CA ILE A 35 0.10 -8.04 26.75
C ILE A 35 -0.15 -6.72 27.50
N SER A 36 -0.77 -5.75 26.80
CA SER A 36 -0.93 -4.38 27.32
C SER A 36 -2.10 -4.19 28.28
N GLY A 37 -3.07 -5.13 28.30
CA GLY A 37 -4.33 -4.99 29.02
C GLY A 37 -5.27 -3.96 28.40
N VAL A 38 -4.97 -3.45 27.20
CA VAL A 38 -5.80 -2.49 26.47
C VAL A 38 -6.80 -3.25 25.59
N SER A 39 -8.04 -2.76 25.48
CA SER A 39 -9.04 -3.43 24.64
C SER A 39 -8.58 -3.56 23.19
N ARG A 40 -8.87 -4.71 22.55
CA ARG A 40 -8.56 -4.98 21.14
C ARG A 40 -9.12 -3.89 20.21
N VAL A 41 -10.29 -3.34 20.54
CA VAL A 41 -10.91 -2.24 19.77
C VAL A 41 -10.02 -1.01 19.80
N THR A 42 -9.53 -0.63 20.99
CA THR A 42 -8.61 0.49 21.16
C THR A 42 -7.30 0.26 20.40
N VAL A 43 -6.70 -0.93 20.53
CA VAL A 43 -5.48 -1.29 19.78
C VAL A 43 -5.69 -1.18 18.27
N ASN A 44 -6.81 -1.68 17.74
CA ASN A 44 -7.14 -1.56 16.31
C ASN A 44 -7.29 -0.09 15.87
N ASN A 45 -7.85 0.79 16.72
CA ASN A 45 -7.91 2.22 16.41
C ASN A 45 -6.51 2.84 16.33
N TYR A 46 -5.60 2.48 17.26
CA TYR A 46 -4.19 2.90 17.18
C TYR A 46 -3.51 2.37 15.92
N PHE A 47 -3.69 1.10 15.58
CA PHE A 47 -3.15 0.51 14.35
C PHE A 47 -3.60 1.26 13.11
N ARG A 48 -4.88 1.65 13.05
CA ARG A 48 -5.41 2.41 11.92
C ARG A 48 -4.70 3.75 11.76
N LEU A 49 -4.50 4.48 12.87
CA LEU A 49 -3.81 5.77 12.85
C LEU A 49 -2.34 5.63 12.48
N ILE A 50 -1.64 4.65 13.04
CA ILE A 50 -0.23 4.36 12.71
C ILE A 50 -0.10 4.03 11.22
N ARG A 51 -0.94 3.15 10.69
CA ARG A 51 -0.94 2.78 9.25
C ARG A 51 -1.27 3.97 8.35
N SER A 52 -2.20 4.84 8.75
CA SER A 52 -2.50 6.04 7.98
C SER A 52 -1.31 7.00 7.94
N ALA A 53 -0.58 7.18 9.04
CA ALA A 53 0.64 7.98 9.07
C ALA A 53 1.73 7.38 8.18
N ILE A 54 1.91 6.06 8.21
CA ILE A 54 2.83 5.32 7.32
C ILE A 54 2.43 5.51 5.85
N ALA A 55 1.16 5.36 5.51
CA ALA A 55 0.67 5.54 4.15
C ALA A 55 0.95 6.96 3.65
N SER A 56 0.61 7.98 4.43
CA SER A 56 0.91 9.38 4.10
C SER A 56 2.41 9.65 3.93
N PHE A 57 3.26 9.01 4.73
CA PHE A 57 4.71 9.10 4.59
C PHE A 57 5.21 8.45 3.29
N CYS A 58 4.75 7.24 2.98
CA CYS A 58 5.08 6.54 1.74
C CYS A 58 4.64 7.34 0.51
N GLU A 59 3.42 7.88 0.52
CA GLU A 59 2.88 8.71 -0.56
C GLU A 59 3.65 10.03 -0.74
N ALA A 60 4.04 10.69 0.34
CA ALA A 60 4.85 11.91 0.26
C ALA A 60 6.24 11.66 -0.34
N GLY A 61 6.83 10.49 -0.08
CA GLY A 61 8.05 10.03 -0.75
C GLY A 61 7.86 9.87 -2.25
N LEU A 62 6.69 9.39 -2.67
CA LEU A 62 6.26 9.27 -4.07
C LEU A 62 6.16 10.63 -4.76
N LEU A 63 5.40 11.57 -4.19
CA LEU A 63 5.16 12.89 -4.76
C LEU A 63 6.47 13.69 -4.93
N ALA A 64 7.43 13.49 -4.05
CA ALA A 64 8.78 14.07 -4.19
C ALA A 64 9.56 13.47 -5.36
N GLY A 65 9.22 12.24 -5.79
CA GLY A 65 9.85 11.52 -6.90
C GLY A 65 9.12 11.67 -8.23
N GLN A 66 7.81 11.83 -8.20
CA GLN A 66 6.95 11.93 -9.38
C GLN A 66 7.12 13.24 -10.19
N ARG A 67 7.78 14.25 -9.64
CA ARG A 67 8.14 15.45 -10.42
C ARG A 67 9.11 15.18 -11.57
N SER A 68 9.65 13.96 -11.67
CA SER A 68 10.54 13.54 -12.76
C SER A 68 9.94 12.58 -13.77
N HIS A 69 8.80 11.93 -13.47
CA HIS A 69 8.14 10.99 -14.37
C HIS A 69 6.64 11.21 -14.33
N THR A 70 6.05 11.41 -15.49
CA THR A 70 4.62 11.66 -15.76
C THR A 70 3.77 10.43 -15.42
N LEU A 71 3.58 10.15 -14.13
CA LEU A 71 2.58 9.17 -13.66
C LEU A 71 1.14 9.72 -13.77
N ASP A 72 0.97 10.96 -14.24
CA ASP A 72 -0.33 11.53 -14.59
C ASP A 72 -0.98 10.81 -15.79
N ALA A 73 -0.18 10.12 -16.62
CA ALA A 73 -0.69 9.35 -17.76
C ALA A 73 -1.44 8.07 -17.32
N ALA A 74 -1.07 7.44 -16.22
CA ALA A 74 -1.76 6.25 -15.72
C ALA A 74 -3.17 6.54 -15.16
N ASN A 75 -3.46 7.82 -14.87
CA ASN A 75 -4.78 8.25 -14.40
C ASN A 75 -5.68 8.83 -15.52
N SER A 76 -5.15 9.05 -16.73
CA SER A 76 -5.87 9.78 -17.78
C SER A 76 -6.20 8.98 -19.04
N ALA A 77 -5.69 7.76 -19.21
CA ALA A 77 -6.00 6.91 -20.36
C ALA A 77 -6.88 5.72 -19.97
N VAL A 78 -8.03 5.97 -19.36
CA VAL A 78 -9.08 4.95 -19.29
C VAL A 78 -9.91 5.06 -20.55
N ASP A 79 -9.88 4.02 -21.37
CA ASP A 79 -10.90 3.83 -22.39
C ASP A 79 -12.25 3.70 -21.68
N VAL A 80 -13.06 4.74 -21.80
CA VAL A 80 -14.38 4.92 -21.13
C VAL A 80 -15.39 3.84 -21.57
N THR A 81 -15.02 2.96 -22.49
CA THR A 81 -15.88 1.91 -23.05
C THR A 81 -15.78 0.57 -22.35
N SER A 82 -14.79 0.38 -21.48
CA SER A 82 -14.61 -0.88 -20.74
C SER A 82 -15.12 -0.77 -19.31
N ASN A 83 -15.99 -1.71 -18.89
CA ASN A 83 -16.50 -1.77 -17.53
C ASN A 83 -15.34 -1.91 -16.52
N PRO A 84 -15.22 -1.00 -15.53
CA PRO A 84 -14.20 -1.14 -14.49
C PRO A 84 -14.43 -2.42 -13.70
N VAL A 85 -13.34 -3.06 -13.30
CA VAL A 85 -13.42 -4.22 -12.41
C VAL A 85 -13.67 -3.72 -10.99
N ASP A 86 -14.77 -4.13 -10.40
CA ASP A 86 -15.27 -3.71 -9.07
C ASP A 86 -14.35 -4.09 -7.88
N ASN A 87 -13.06 -4.36 -8.11
CA ASN A 87 -12.21 -4.91 -7.09
C ASN A 87 -10.83 -4.23 -6.99
N PRO A 88 -10.59 -3.44 -5.94
CA PRO A 88 -9.36 -2.65 -5.78
C PRO A 88 -8.14 -3.47 -5.32
N ALA A 89 -7.94 -4.67 -5.83
CA ALA A 89 -6.89 -5.56 -5.38
C ALA A 89 -5.63 -5.58 -6.27
N TYR A 90 -5.52 -4.65 -7.19
CA TYR A 90 -4.36 -4.54 -8.09
C TYR A 90 -3.45 -3.40 -7.67
N TYR A 91 -2.15 -3.72 -7.56
CA TYR A 91 -1.13 -2.75 -7.15
C TYR A 91 0.06 -2.80 -8.10
N GLY A 92 0.46 -1.65 -8.61
CA GLY A 92 1.71 -1.48 -9.34
C GLY A 92 2.89 -1.41 -8.36
N PHE A 93 3.97 -2.16 -8.65
CA PHE A 93 5.23 -2.14 -7.91
C PHE A 93 6.31 -1.53 -8.77
N TYR A 94 7.07 -0.61 -8.21
CA TYR A 94 8.21 0.02 -8.87
C TYR A 94 9.32 0.32 -7.86
N ILE A 95 10.52 0.63 -8.36
CA ILE A 95 11.67 0.98 -7.55
C ILE A 95 11.96 2.46 -7.73
N TYR A 96 12.01 3.19 -6.62
CA TYR A 96 12.41 4.58 -6.60
C TYR A 96 13.51 4.79 -5.55
N LYS A 97 14.67 5.34 -5.98
CA LYS A 97 15.86 5.56 -5.12
C LYS A 97 16.24 4.32 -4.30
N GLY A 98 16.21 3.15 -4.92
CA GLY A 98 16.57 1.87 -4.29
C GLY A 98 15.55 1.33 -3.30
N LYS A 99 14.37 1.95 -3.18
CA LYS A 99 13.26 1.50 -2.34
C LYS A 99 12.10 1.02 -3.21
N VAL A 100 11.43 -0.04 -2.75
CA VAL A 100 10.20 -0.50 -3.39
C VAL A 100 9.07 0.45 -3.02
N SER A 101 8.30 0.83 -4.01
CA SER A 101 7.11 1.66 -3.84
C SER A 101 5.91 0.99 -4.49
N THR A 102 4.74 1.20 -3.92
CA THR A 102 3.49 0.61 -4.37
C THR A 102 2.47 1.68 -4.72
N ALA A 103 1.70 1.46 -5.77
CA ALA A 103 0.58 2.32 -6.12
C ALA A 103 -0.67 1.49 -6.37
N TRP A 104 -1.79 1.93 -5.83
CA TRP A 104 -3.07 1.30 -6.11
C TRP A 104 -3.53 1.64 -7.53
N LEU A 105 -3.87 0.63 -8.30
CA LEU A 105 -4.39 0.76 -9.66
C LEU A 105 -5.92 0.84 -9.61
N LYS A 106 -6.45 2.06 -9.61
CA LYS A 106 -7.88 2.33 -9.42
C LYS A 106 -8.75 1.89 -10.60
N ASN A 107 -8.21 2.05 -11.81
CA ASN A 107 -8.97 1.94 -13.06
C ASN A 107 -8.44 0.79 -13.94
N ILE A 108 -8.25 -0.39 -13.35
CA ILE A 108 -7.88 -1.56 -14.12
C ILE A 108 -9.13 -2.17 -14.76
N CYS A 109 -9.12 -2.37 -16.06
CA CYS A 109 -10.24 -2.98 -16.79
C CYS A 109 -10.00 -4.47 -17.08
N GLN A 110 -11.04 -5.17 -17.51
CA GLN A 110 -10.96 -6.59 -17.84
C GLN A 110 -9.93 -6.89 -18.95
N ALA A 111 -9.84 -6.04 -19.98
CA ALA A 111 -8.86 -6.16 -21.06
C ALA A 111 -7.44 -6.09 -20.53
N SER A 112 -7.14 -5.15 -19.60
CA SER A 112 -5.85 -5.04 -18.95
C SER A 112 -5.48 -6.32 -18.17
N ILE A 113 -6.45 -6.94 -17.50
CA ILE A 113 -6.21 -8.20 -16.77
C ILE A 113 -5.91 -9.35 -17.74
N LEU A 114 -6.65 -9.45 -18.85
CA LEU A 114 -6.41 -10.45 -19.87
C LEU A 114 -5.02 -10.28 -20.51
N GLN A 115 -4.61 -9.04 -20.76
CA GLN A 115 -3.26 -8.71 -21.23
C GLN A 115 -2.19 -9.16 -20.24
N LEU A 116 -2.34 -8.86 -18.94
CA LEU A 116 -1.43 -9.33 -17.89
C LEU A 116 -1.33 -10.86 -17.84
N GLN A 117 -2.42 -11.54 -18.15
CA GLN A 117 -2.48 -13.00 -18.19
C GLN A 117 -1.95 -13.62 -19.49
N GLY A 118 -1.59 -12.80 -20.48
CA GLY A 118 -1.18 -13.26 -21.81
C GLY A 118 -2.29 -13.97 -22.60
N LYS A 119 -3.55 -13.59 -22.34
CA LYS A 119 -4.73 -14.24 -22.96
C LYS A 119 -5.38 -13.40 -24.07
N ASP A 120 -4.91 -12.20 -24.28
CA ASP A 120 -5.46 -11.29 -25.27
C ASP A 120 -4.46 -10.96 -26.36
N ASP A 121 -4.49 -11.76 -27.45
CA ASP A 121 -3.67 -11.52 -28.63
C ASP A 121 -4.11 -10.27 -29.42
N ALA A 122 -5.35 -9.83 -29.27
CA ALA A 122 -5.90 -8.67 -29.97
C ALA A 122 -5.46 -7.34 -29.35
N ALA A 123 -5.27 -7.27 -28.03
CA ALA A 123 -4.79 -6.07 -27.35
C ALA A 123 -3.33 -5.74 -27.69
N ILE A 124 -2.52 -6.75 -28.00
CA ILE A 124 -1.12 -6.57 -28.41
C ILE A 124 -1.01 -5.89 -29.77
N ASN A 125 -1.97 -6.10 -30.67
CA ASN A 125 -1.98 -5.55 -32.02
C ASN A 125 -2.75 -4.23 -32.19
N GLY A 126 -3.44 -3.76 -31.16
CA GLY A 126 -4.34 -2.62 -31.22
C GLY A 126 -3.76 -1.24 -30.88
N GLY A 127 -2.46 -1.10 -30.64
CA GLY A 127 -1.82 0.21 -30.41
C GLY A 127 -2.28 0.92 -29.11
N SER A 128 -2.86 0.19 -28.19
CA SER A 128 -3.21 0.73 -26.85
C SER A 128 -1.95 1.10 -26.11
N VAL A 129 -1.86 2.35 -25.66
CA VAL A 129 -0.75 2.84 -24.81
C VAL A 129 -0.67 1.96 -23.57
N PRO A 130 0.53 1.46 -23.20
CA PRO A 130 0.69 0.60 -22.04
C PRO A 130 0.22 1.34 -20.77
N ILE A 131 -0.80 0.82 -20.10
CA ILE A 131 -1.36 1.40 -18.86
C ILE A 131 -0.36 1.31 -17.70
N PHE A 132 0.67 0.51 -17.86
CA PHE A 132 1.58 0.09 -16.80
C PHE A 132 2.99 0.66 -16.95
N GLU A 133 3.21 1.66 -17.80
CA GLU A 133 4.50 2.32 -17.96
C GLU A 133 5.03 2.84 -16.60
N GLY A 134 6.31 2.60 -16.34
CA GLY A 134 6.97 2.94 -15.09
C GLY A 134 6.79 1.94 -13.94
N TYR A 135 5.94 0.93 -14.10
CA TYR A 135 5.86 -0.18 -13.16
C TYR A 135 6.75 -1.35 -13.61
N HIS A 136 7.34 -2.04 -12.64
CA HIS A 136 8.13 -3.26 -12.88
C HIS A 136 7.31 -4.53 -12.70
N ALA A 137 6.23 -4.45 -11.93
CA ALA A 137 5.30 -5.56 -11.76
C ALA A 137 3.92 -5.06 -11.34
N ILE A 138 2.89 -5.86 -11.63
CA ILE A 138 1.54 -5.71 -11.10
C ILE A 138 1.23 -6.88 -10.16
N ALA A 139 0.85 -6.56 -8.94
CA ALA A 139 0.38 -7.55 -7.97
C ALA A 139 -1.14 -7.64 -7.99
N ASP A 140 -1.65 -8.84 -8.18
CA ASP A 140 -3.05 -9.21 -8.02
C ASP A 140 -3.23 -9.88 -6.65
N PHE A 141 -3.88 -9.19 -5.73
CA PHE A 141 -4.17 -9.70 -4.39
C PHE A 141 -5.48 -10.52 -4.31
N ASN A 142 -6.24 -10.64 -5.40
CA ASN A 142 -7.35 -11.58 -5.45
C ASN A 142 -6.82 -13.00 -5.62
N ASP A 143 -5.94 -13.19 -6.60
CA ASP A 143 -5.37 -14.50 -6.96
C ASP A 143 -3.95 -14.70 -6.40
N TRP A 144 -3.40 -13.72 -5.69
CA TRP A 144 -2.03 -13.74 -5.13
C TRP A 144 -0.97 -13.98 -6.20
N ARG A 145 -1.13 -13.35 -7.37
CA ARG A 145 -0.22 -13.42 -8.52
C ARG A 145 0.59 -12.15 -8.67
N LEU A 146 1.75 -12.29 -9.26
CA LEU A 146 2.62 -11.19 -9.64
C LEU A 146 2.90 -11.28 -11.13
N TYR A 147 2.54 -10.24 -11.86
CA TYR A 147 2.79 -10.11 -13.29
C TYR A 147 3.97 -9.17 -13.49
N TRP A 148 5.00 -9.66 -14.14
CA TRP A 148 6.18 -8.89 -14.45
C TRP A 148 5.97 -8.03 -15.68
N LEU A 149 6.57 -6.83 -15.66
CA LEU A 149 6.49 -5.86 -16.74
C LEU A 149 7.89 -5.42 -17.14
N ASP A 150 8.06 -5.04 -18.41
CA ASP A 150 9.16 -4.21 -18.84
C ASP A 150 8.93 -2.79 -18.32
N GLY A 151 9.86 -2.30 -17.50
CA GLY A 151 9.69 -1.02 -16.80
C GLY A 151 9.64 0.22 -17.70
N ASN A 152 10.10 0.09 -18.96
CA ASN A 152 10.09 1.18 -19.94
C ASN A 152 8.79 1.20 -20.75
N THR A 153 8.31 0.02 -21.15
CA THR A 153 7.15 -0.10 -22.03
C THR A 153 5.86 -0.45 -21.31
N GLY A 154 5.95 -0.93 -20.06
CA GLY A 154 4.78 -1.39 -19.30
C GLY A 154 4.12 -2.67 -19.85
N ILE A 155 4.77 -3.34 -20.82
CA ILE A 155 4.26 -4.57 -21.42
C ILE A 155 4.64 -5.77 -20.55
N PRO A 156 3.78 -6.80 -20.42
CA PRO A 156 4.12 -8.04 -19.71
C PRO A 156 5.43 -8.66 -20.21
N ALA A 157 6.35 -8.96 -19.28
CA ALA A 157 7.67 -9.50 -19.59
C ALA A 157 8.00 -10.66 -18.64
N PHE A 158 8.35 -11.81 -19.18
CA PHE A 158 8.59 -13.02 -18.37
C PHE A 158 10.02 -13.13 -17.82
N SER A 159 10.95 -12.29 -18.27
CA SER A 159 12.39 -12.42 -17.97
C SER A 159 12.97 -11.36 -17.01
N ASN A 160 12.20 -10.40 -16.56
CA ASN A 160 12.70 -9.22 -15.84
C ASN A 160 12.42 -9.23 -14.34
N ALA A 161 12.53 -10.41 -13.70
CA ALA A 161 12.32 -10.52 -12.25
C ALA A 161 13.42 -9.75 -11.49
N LEU A 162 13.02 -8.64 -10.82
CA LEU A 162 13.91 -7.85 -9.98
C LEU A 162 13.97 -8.45 -8.57
N PRO A 163 15.17 -8.68 -8.01
CA PRO A 163 15.33 -9.26 -6.67
C PRO A 163 14.59 -8.47 -5.58
N GLU A 164 14.61 -7.14 -5.64
CA GLU A 164 13.95 -6.25 -4.69
C GLU A 164 12.42 -6.44 -4.70
N ILE A 165 11.82 -6.47 -5.88
CA ILE A 165 10.37 -6.70 -6.05
C ILE A 165 10.01 -8.13 -5.63
N THR A 166 10.82 -9.12 -5.99
CA THR A 166 10.62 -10.51 -5.58
C THR A 166 10.68 -10.65 -4.06
N GLY A 167 11.67 -10.04 -3.43
CA GLY A 167 11.84 -10.03 -1.97
C GLY A 167 10.66 -9.35 -1.26
N PHE A 168 10.26 -8.18 -1.77
CA PHE A 168 9.10 -7.46 -1.26
C PHE A 168 7.79 -8.27 -1.40
N TRP A 169 7.57 -8.91 -2.55
CA TRP A 169 6.40 -9.75 -2.77
C TRP A 169 6.33 -10.94 -1.80
N LYS A 170 7.46 -11.64 -1.57
CA LYS A 170 7.55 -12.72 -0.58
C LYS A 170 7.26 -12.21 0.83
N HIS A 171 7.85 -11.07 1.21
CA HIS A 171 7.61 -10.42 2.49
C HIS A 171 6.12 -10.08 2.68
N THR A 172 5.52 -9.45 1.69
CA THR A 172 4.11 -9.04 1.71
C THR A 172 3.17 -10.24 1.83
N LYS A 173 3.39 -11.30 1.03
CA LYS A 173 2.61 -12.54 1.12
C LYS A 173 2.68 -13.16 2.52
N SER A 174 3.89 -13.37 3.03
CA SER A 174 4.10 -13.96 4.35
C SER A 174 3.42 -13.16 5.46
N ARG A 175 3.51 -11.83 5.38
CA ARG A 175 2.96 -10.93 6.38
C ARG A 175 1.43 -10.87 6.33
N LEU A 176 0.85 -10.72 5.14
CA LEU A 176 -0.61 -10.60 4.99
C LEU A 176 -1.35 -11.90 5.30
N GLN A 177 -0.70 -13.06 5.19
CA GLN A 177 -1.26 -14.35 5.62
C GLN A 177 -1.62 -14.38 7.12
N LYS A 178 -0.95 -13.58 7.96
CA LYS A 178 -1.27 -13.44 9.38
C LYS A 178 -2.63 -12.78 9.63
N PHE A 179 -3.14 -12.02 8.67
CA PHE A 179 -4.37 -11.23 8.80
C PHE A 179 -5.54 -11.89 8.06
N ARG A 180 -5.86 -13.14 8.42
CA ARG A 180 -7.02 -13.85 7.87
C ARG A 180 -8.31 -13.05 8.09
N GLY A 181 -9.10 -12.85 7.04
CA GLY A 181 -10.35 -12.09 7.08
C GLY A 181 -10.14 -10.56 7.08
N MET A 182 -8.99 -10.08 6.60
CA MET A 182 -8.74 -8.66 6.41
C MET A 182 -9.81 -8.05 5.49
N ASN A 183 -10.38 -6.93 5.91
CA ASN A 183 -11.31 -6.19 5.07
C ASN A 183 -10.57 -5.60 3.86
N LYS A 184 -11.07 -5.85 2.65
CA LYS A 184 -10.52 -5.30 1.41
C LYS A 184 -10.39 -3.77 1.45
N SER A 185 -11.28 -3.09 2.20
CA SER A 185 -11.22 -1.64 2.39
C SER A 185 -9.99 -1.14 3.16
N THR A 186 -9.26 -2.02 3.83
CA THR A 186 -8.04 -1.67 4.58
C THR A 186 -6.79 -2.28 3.96
N LEU A 187 -6.92 -2.98 2.84
CA LEU A 187 -5.82 -3.65 2.16
C LEU A 187 -4.68 -2.68 1.85
N ASP A 188 -5.00 -1.49 1.35
CA ASP A 188 -4.00 -0.48 1.01
C ASP A 188 -3.15 -0.06 2.21
N LEU A 189 -3.77 0.18 3.36
CA LEU A 189 -3.03 0.49 4.60
C LEU A 189 -2.07 -0.63 5.00
N HIS A 190 -2.46 -1.88 4.78
CA HIS A 190 -1.60 -3.03 5.06
C HIS A 190 -0.46 -3.17 4.05
N ILE A 191 -0.72 -2.88 2.76
CA ILE A 191 0.32 -2.88 1.72
C ILE A 191 1.33 -1.77 1.99
N LYS A 192 0.87 -0.55 2.33
CA LYS A 192 1.76 0.56 2.72
C LYS A 192 2.57 0.26 3.97
N GLU A 193 2.01 -0.45 4.94
CA GLU A 193 2.77 -0.96 6.08
C GLU A 193 3.82 -2.00 5.65
N CYS A 194 3.50 -2.92 4.70
CA CYS A 194 4.49 -3.85 4.15
C CYS A 194 5.60 -3.13 3.41
N GLU A 195 5.28 -2.11 2.59
CA GLU A 195 6.23 -1.24 1.90
C GLU A 195 7.18 -0.58 2.89
N PHE A 196 6.64 0.06 3.93
CA PHE A 196 7.42 0.69 4.98
C PHE A 196 8.36 -0.30 5.67
N ARG A 197 7.84 -1.41 6.18
CA ARG A 197 8.63 -2.41 6.90
C ARG A 197 9.72 -3.04 6.04
N TYR A 198 9.45 -3.29 4.77
CA TYR A 198 10.44 -3.85 3.85
C TYR A 198 11.57 -2.86 3.56
N ASN A 199 11.22 -1.61 3.29
CA ASN A 199 12.18 -0.56 2.97
C ASN A 199 13.06 -0.14 4.15
N PHE A 200 12.57 -0.29 5.37
CA PHE A 200 13.29 0.06 6.62
C PHE A 200 13.67 -1.18 7.45
N ARG A 201 13.74 -2.35 6.82
CA ARG A 201 14.04 -3.61 7.53
C ARG A 201 15.41 -3.68 8.19
N ASN A 202 16.34 -2.82 7.77
CA ASN A 202 17.70 -2.71 8.32
C ASN A 202 17.84 -1.52 9.29
N ASP A 203 16.77 -0.76 9.50
CA ASP A 203 16.74 0.41 10.37
C ASP A 203 16.02 0.08 11.69
N ASP A 204 16.20 0.92 12.70
CA ASP A 204 15.36 0.88 13.90
C ASP A 204 13.97 1.43 13.56
N ILE A 205 13.04 0.48 13.31
CA ILE A 205 11.66 0.79 12.92
C ILE A 205 10.97 1.70 13.94
N LEU A 206 11.24 1.52 15.25
CA LEU A 206 10.63 2.36 16.28
C LEU A 206 11.07 3.82 16.17
N THR A 207 12.36 4.04 15.95
CA THR A 207 12.90 5.40 15.75
C THR A 207 12.33 6.05 14.49
N VAL A 208 12.32 5.33 13.36
CA VAL A 208 11.77 5.85 12.10
C VAL A 208 10.27 6.17 12.26
N LEU A 209 9.50 5.26 12.82
CA LEU A 209 8.06 5.42 13.01
C LEU A 209 7.73 6.56 13.98
N THR A 210 8.50 6.70 15.07
CA THR A 210 8.36 7.81 16.00
C THR A 210 8.60 9.16 15.31
N GLY A 211 9.60 9.24 14.42
CA GLY A 211 9.84 10.41 13.59
C GLY A 211 8.66 10.76 12.67
N ILE A 212 8.07 9.75 12.02
CA ILE A 212 6.88 9.92 11.16
C ILE A 212 5.70 10.46 11.97
N ILE A 213 5.39 9.82 13.10
CA ILE A 213 4.25 10.20 13.96
C ILE A 213 4.42 11.61 14.54
N SER A 214 5.65 12.01 14.84
CA SER A 214 5.96 13.34 15.37
C SER A 214 5.89 14.45 14.33
N THR A 215 5.79 14.11 13.06
CA THR A 215 5.73 15.08 11.96
C THR A 215 4.27 15.40 11.61
N PRO A 216 3.79 16.64 11.88
CA PRO A 216 2.36 17.00 11.71
C PRO A 216 1.85 16.78 10.30
N ARG A 217 2.75 16.81 9.28
CA ARG A 217 2.40 16.60 7.87
C ARG A 217 1.88 15.19 7.60
N TYR A 218 2.38 14.18 8.32
CA TYR A 218 2.01 12.78 8.12
C TYR A 218 0.94 12.32 9.11
N PHE A 219 0.82 13.03 10.22
CA PHE A 219 -0.12 12.71 11.27
C PHE A 219 -1.24 13.76 11.35
N LYS A 220 -2.18 13.73 10.39
CA LYS A 220 -3.43 14.48 10.45
C LYS A 220 -4.57 13.48 10.68
N ASN A 221 -5.41 13.72 11.71
CA ASN A 221 -6.67 12.97 11.87
C ASN A 221 -7.55 13.06 10.61
N GLU A 222 -7.48 14.20 9.90
CA GLU A 222 -8.15 14.45 8.62
C GLU A 222 -7.62 13.57 7.48
N ALA A 223 -6.35 13.13 7.52
CA ALA A 223 -5.80 12.25 6.48
C ALA A 223 -6.51 10.90 6.45
N TYR A 224 -6.92 10.37 7.59
CA TYR A 224 -7.72 9.14 7.65
C TYR A 224 -9.14 9.36 7.12
N GLU A 225 -9.81 10.45 7.48
CA GLU A 225 -11.16 10.76 7.02
C GLU A 225 -11.16 11.02 5.50
N ASN A 226 -10.17 11.74 5.00
CA ASN A 226 -9.97 11.97 3.57
C ASN A 226 -9.64 10.66 2.83
N TYR A 227 -8.80 9.80 3.40
CA TYR A 227 -8.46 8.49 2.84
C TYR A 227 -9.69 7.57 2.82
N ALA A 228 -10.42 7.47 3.93
CA ALA A 228 -11.64 6.67 4.03
C ALA A 228 -12.76 7.20 3.12
N THR A 229 -12.84 8.51 2.92
CA THR A 229 -13.81 9.17 2.05
C THR A 229 -13.44 8.98 0.59
N ALA A 230 -12.18 9.19 0.22
CA ALA A 230 -11.68 8.93 -1.14
C ALA A 230 -11.84 7.45 -1.53
N TYR A 231 -11.59 6.53 -0.59
CA TYR A 231 -11.79 5.10 -0.80
C TYR A 231 -13.27 4.74 -0.96
N LYS A 232 -14.18 5.36 -0.18
CA LYS A 232 -15.62 5.15 -0.28
C LYS A 232 -16.20 5.75 -1.57
N SER A 233 -15.77 6.95 -1.95
CA SER A 233 -16.24 7.61 -3.19
C SER A 233 -15.75 6.87 -4.45
N ALA A 234 -14.54 6.31 -4.43
CA ALA A 234 -14.02 5.48 -5.52
C ALA A 234 -14.73 4.10 -5.64
N ARG A 235 -15.59 3.74 -4.67
CA ARG A 235 -16.44 2.52 -4.69
C ARG A 235 -17.88 2.80 -5.13
N GLN A 236 -18.29 4.06 -5.17
CA GLN A 236 -19.67 4.45 -5.51
C GLN A 236 -19.77 5.07 -6.90
N SER A 237 -18.63 5.27 -7.57
CA SER A 237 -18.49 5.69 -8.97
C SER A 237 -18.07 4.52 -9.86
#